data_8d18373f119b5182a19caaf463b8606b
#
_entry.id   8d18373f119b5182a19caaf463b8606b
#
_cell.length_a   1.000
_cell.length_b   1.000
_cell.length_c   1.000
_cell.angle_alpha   90.00
_cell.angle_beta   90.00
_cell.angle_gamma   90.00
#
_symmetry.space_group_name_H-M   'P 1'
#
loop_
_entity.id
_entity.type
_entity.pdbx_description
1 polymer ?
#
loop_
_entity_poly.entity_id
_entity_poly.type
_entity_poly.pdbx_seq_one_letter_code
_entity_poly.pdbx_strand_id
1 'polypeptide(L)'
;MIYLDYSATTPVNNEVLDTFIKATNFIGNPNSLHKLGLDSKKLIDASTKQIANILNVKESEVIYTSGASESNNTAIKGICLKYQNRGKHIITTRLEHSSVTAPISYLQNMGFEVSFVKLGNDGKVDLDDLKSLLRKDTILVSIASVNSEIGIRQDINLIGKIIKENSNAFFHSDVTQSIGKEKIDLTNVDISSFSAQ
;
A
#
# COMPACT_ATOMS: atom_id res chain seq x y z
N MET A 1 -28.35 -3.73 -16.80
CA MET A 1 -27.18 -4.54 -16.42
C MET A 1 -26.73 -4.07 -15.04
N ILE A 2 -26.46 -4.99 -14.11
CA ILE A 2 -25.87 -4.65 -12.79
C ILE A 2 -24.38 -5.02 -12.87
N TYR A 3 -23.48 -4.02 -12.69
CA TYR A 3 -22.04 -4.25 -12.68
C TYR A 3 -21.57 -4.46 -11.23
N LEU A 4 -20.95 -5.61 -10.96
CA LEU A 4 -20.51 -6.01 -9.60
C LEU A 4 -19.00 -6.26 -9.51
N ASP A 5 -18.22 -5.89 -10.52
CA ASP A 5 -16.77 -6.15 -10.58
C ASP A 5 -15.94 -4.89 -10.30
N TYR A 6 -16.29 -4.17 -9.22
CA TYR A 6 -15.53 -2.99 -8.78
C TYR A 6 -14.12 -3.33 -8.25
N SER A 7 -13.79 -4.61 -8.07
CA SER A 7 -12.43 -5.01 -7.73
C SER A 7 -11.48 -4.95 -8.92
N ALA A 8 -12.00 -5.13 -10.13
CA ALA A 8 -11.21 -5.04 -11.36
C ALA A 8 -11.06 -3.60 -11.84
N THR A 9 -12.18 -2.85 -11.89
CA THR A 9 -12.18 -1.43 -12.27
C THR A 9 -13.47 -0.76 -11.84
N THR A 10 -13.43 0.55 -11.60
CA THR A 10 -14.61 1.36 -11.29
C THR A 10 -14.93 2.33 -12.42
N PRO A 11 -16.22 2.64 -12.68
CA PRO A 11 -16.58 3.70 -13.60
C PRO A 11 -15.96 5.04 -13.14
N VAL A 12 -15.38 5.78 -14.07
CA VAL A 12 -14.81 7.10 -13.77
C VAL A 12 -15.94 8.07 -13.44
N ASN A 13 -15.85 8.77 -12.32
CA ASN A 13 -16.77 9.84 -11.96
C ASN A 13 -16.63 11.01 -12.96
N ASN A 14 -17.76 11.59 -13.40
CA ASN A 14 -17.77 12.67 -14.38
C ASN A 14 -16.96 13.91 -13.93
N GLU A 15 -17.01 14.28 -12.65
CA GLU A 15 -16.23 15.42 -12.12
C GLU A 15 -14.72 15.14 -12.16
N VAL A 16 -14.33 13.87 -11.93
CA VAL A 16 -12.94 13.42 -12.06
C VAL A 16 -12.50 13.48 -13.51
N LEU A 17 -13.34 13.01 -14.44
CA LEU A 17 -13.04 13.06 -15.88
C LEU A 17 -12.90 14.52 -16.36
N ASP A 18 -13.78 15.42 -15.95
CA ASP A 18 -13.70 16.85 -16.29
C ASP A 18 -12.41 17.48 -15.72
N THR A 19 -12.02 17.09 -14.51
CA THR A 19 -10.78 17.56 -13.90
C THR A 19 -9.57 17.03 -14.64
N PHE A 20 -9.59 15.76 -15.04
CA PHE A 20 -8.52 15.15 -15.85
C PHE A 20 -8.36 15.89 -17.19
N ILE A 21 -9.47 16.15 -17.90
CA ILE A 21 -9.44 16.90 -19.17
C ILE A 21 -8.84 18.29 -18.96
N LYS A 22 -9.23 19.01 -17.91
CA LYS A 22 -8.65 20.33 -17.58
C LYS A 22 -7.15 20.23 -17.28
N ALA A 23 -6.72 19.18 -16.57
CA ALA A 23 -5.32 18.97 -16.22
C ALA A 23 -4.42 18.73 -17.46
N THR A 24 -4.96 18.17 -18.55
CA THR A 24 -4.18 17.99 -19.81
C THR A 24 -3.71 19.30 -20.46
N ASN A 25 -4.30 20.43 -20.08
CA ASN A 25 -3.86 21.75 -20.56
C ASN A 25 -2.57 22.26 -19.86
N PHE A 26 -2.13 21.60 -18.78
CA PHE A 26 -0.87 21.91 -18.10
C PHE A 26 0.27 21.15 -18.77
N ILE A 27 0.85 21.75 -19.82
CA ILE A 27 1.85 21.12 -20.70
C ILE A 27 3.31 21.30 -20.21
N GLY A 28 3.52 22.04 -19.13
CA GLY A 28 4.85 22.32 -18.60
C GLY A 28 5.45 21.15 -17.82
N ASN A 29 6.75 20.91 -18.02
CA ASN A 29 7.47 19.98 -17.15
C ASN A 29 7.58 20.59 -15.73
N PRO A 30 7.07 19.93 -14.67
CA PRO A 30 7.06 20.48 -13.30
C PRO A 30 8.46 20.72 -12.72
N ASN A 31 9.52 20.15 -13.32
CA ASN A 31 10.90 20.39 -12.93
C ASN A 31 11.52 21.62 -13.62
N SER A 32 10.82 22.26 -14.56
CA SER A 32 11.31 23.45 -15.26
C SER A 32 11.01 24.73 -14.47
N LEU A 33 11.94 25.68 -14.50
CA LEU A 33 11.84 26.96 -13.75
C LEU A 33 11.03 28.04 -14.47
N HIS A 34 10.63 27.83 -15.72
CA HIS A 34 9.78 28.76 -16.44
C HIS A 34 8.30 28.64 -16.00
N LYS A 35 7.50 29.67 -16.34
CA LYS A 35 6.11 29.83 -15.90
C LYS A 35 5.26 28.55 -16.08
N LEU A 36 5.29 27.91 -17.26
CA LEU A 36 4.49 26.71 -17.51
C LEU A 36 4.88 25.53 -16.59
N GLY A 37 6.18 25.35 -16.32
CA GLY A 37 6.68 24.34 -15.39
C GLY A 37 6.21 24.62 -13.98
N LEU A 38 6.33 25.86 -13.52
CA LEU A 38 5.87 26.27 -12.19
C LEU A 38 4.36 26.08 -12.00
N ASP A 39 3.56 26.35 -13.04
CA ASP A 39 2.11 26.17 -12.98
C ASP A 39 1.75 24.67 -12.91
N SER A 40 2.42 23.80 -13.68
CA SER A 40 2.27 22.35 -13.56
C SER A 40 2.70 21.83 -12.17
N LYS A 41 3.79 22.35 -11.63
CA LYS A 41 4.24 22.00 -10.28
C LYS A 41 3.21 22.36 -9.22
N LYS A 42 2.64 23.56 -9.27
CA LYS A 42 1.58 23.99 -8.32
C LYS A 42 0.37 23.07 -8.36
N LEU A 43 -0.02 22.57 -9.55
CA LEU A 43 -1.11 21.62 -9.66
C LEU A 43 -0.81 20.30 -8.93
N ILE A 44 0.39 19.76 -9.13
CA ILE A 44 0.84 18.53 -8.45
C ILE A 44 0.90 18.76 -6.94
N ASP A 45 1.53 19.86 -6.49
CA ASP A 45 1.66 20.18 -5.06
C ASP A 45 0.27 20.31 -4.40
N ALA A 46 -0.70 20.97 -5.07
CA ALA A 46 -2.06 21.09 -4.57
C ALA A 46 -2.77 19.73 -4.47
N SER A 47 -2.60 18.86 -5.46
CA SER A 47 -3.15 17.50 -5.45
C SER A 47 -2.52 16.65 -4.34
N THR A 48 -1.19 16.72 -4.20
CA THR A 48 -0.44 16.03 -3.13
C THR A 48 -0.94 16.44 -1.75
N LYS A 49 -1.14 17.74 -1.54
CA LYS A 49 -1.69 18.28 -0.28
C LYS A 49 -3.08 17.74 0.03
N GLN A 50 -3.95 17.64 -0.98
CA GLN A 50 -5.30 17.07 -0.79
C GLN A 50 -5.24 15.59 -0.40
N ILE A 51 -4.42 14.79 -1.09
CA ILE A 51 -4.20 13.38 -0.77
C ILE A 51 -3.66 13.23 0.65
N ALA A 52 -2.63 13.99 1.00
CA ALA A 52 -2.01 13.97 2.32
C ALA A 52 -3.02 14.30 3.43
N ASN A 53 -3.87 15.31 3.22
CA ASN A 53 -4.91 15.68 4.17
C ASN A 53 -5.97 14.57 4.33
N ILE A 54 -6.40 13.94 3.24
CA ILE A 54 -7.40 12.85 3.26
C ILE A 54 -6.83 11.64 4.03
N LEU A 55 -5.55 11.32 3.82
CA LEU A 55 -4.89 10.17 4.44
C LEU A 55 -4.31 10.48 5.81
N ASN A 56 -4.37 11.75 6.26
CA ASN A 56 -3.76 12.23 7.49
C ASN A 56 -2.25 11.91 7.58
N VAL A 57 -1.54 12.17 6.49
CA VAL A 57 -0.07 12.01 6.37
C VAL A 57 0.57 13.33 5.93
N LYS A 58 1.90 13.40 5.91
CA LYS A 58 2.62 14.57 5.38
C LYS A 58 2.67 14.52 3.85
N GLU A 59 2.74 15.67 3.21
CA GLU A 59 2.93 15.76 1.75
C GLU A 59 4.19 15.01 1.27
N SER A 60 5.26 15.07 2.07
CA SER A 60 6.53 14.35 1.79
C SER A 60 6.43 12.83 1.92
N GLU A 61 5.35 12.31 2.47
CA GLU A 61 5.09 10.87 2.62
C GLU A 61 4.25 10.31 1.44
N VAL A 62 3.77 11.18 0.56
CA VAL A 62 3.04 10.78 -0.66
C VAL A 62 4.03 10.57 -1.81
N ILE A 63 4.11 9.35 -2.32
CA ILE A 63 4.99 8.97 -3.43
C ILE A 63 4.15 8.49 -4.60
N TYR A 64 4.31 9.10 -5.76
CA TYR A 64 3.63 8.72 -7.00
C TYR A 64 4.39 7.61 -7.72
N THR A 65 3.65 6.61 -8.16
CA THR A 65 4.14 5.48 -8.95
C THR A 65 3.18 5.23 -10.12
N SER A 66 3.52 4.30 -11.01
CA SER A 66 2.66 3.93 -12.13
C SER A 66 1.42 3.12 -11.72
N GLY A 67 1.34 2.66 -10.47
CA GLY A 67 0.21 1.90 -9.92
C GLY A 67 0.62 1.03 -8.74
N ALA A 68 -0.36 0.28 -8.17
CA ALA A 68 -0.15 -0.53 -6.98
C ALA A 68 0.95 -1.60 -7.16
N SER A 69 1.12 -2.15 -8.35
CA SER A 69 2.18 -3.14 -8.61
C SER A 69 3.58 -2.58 -8.42
N GLU A 70 3.84 -1.36 -8.91
CA GLU A 70 5.12 -0.67 -8.68
C GLU A 70 5.26 -0.27 -7.22
N SER A 71 4.21 0.26 -6.60
CA SER A 71 4.21 0.63 -5.18
C SER A 71 4.55 -0.55 -4.28
N ASN A 72 3.86 -1.69 -4.46
CA ASN A 72 4.10 -2.91 -3.70
C ASN A 72 5.54 -3.43 -3.88
N ASN A 73 6.03 -3.49 -5.13
CA ASN A 73 7.41 -3.91 -5.41
C ASN A 73 8.43 -2.99 -4.76
N THR A 74 8.24 -1.68 -4.87
CA THR A 74 9.16 -0.67 -4.33
C THR A 74 9.18 -0.73 -2.80
N ALA A 75 8.02 -0.82 -2.16
CA ALA A 75 7.91 -0.91 -0.71
C ALA A 75 8.57 -2.20 -0.18
N ILE A 76 8.14 -3.35 -0.68
CA ILE A 76 8.57 -4.66 -0.19
C ILE A 76 10.07 -4.88 -0.44
N LYS A 77 10.52 -4.73 -1.69
CA LYS A 77 11.93 -4.91 -2.04
C LYS A 77 12.81 -3.84 -1.41
N GLY A 78 12.34 -2.58 -1.43
CA GLY A 78 13.08 -1.45 -0.87
C GLY A 78 13.40 -1.63 0.62
N ILE A 79 12.40 -1.99 1.42
CA ILE A 79 12.59 -2.28 2.86
C ILE A 79 13.52 -3.47 3.04
N CYS A 80 13.20 -4.60 2.42
CA CYS A 80 13.92 -5.85 2.64
C CYS A 80 15.39 -5.73 2.24
N LEU A 81 15.69 -5.18 1.07
CA LEU A 81 17.08 -5.02 0.60
C LEU A 81 17.84 -3.97 1.41
N LYS A 82 17.20 -2.87 1.79
CA LYS A 82 17.87 -1.83 2.59
C LYS A 82 18.20 -2.31 4.01
N TYR A 83 17.32 -3.07 4.61
CA TYR A 83 17.45 -3.48 6.02
C TYR A 83 17.85 -4.94 6.21
N GLN A 84 18.31 -5.65 5.15
CA GLN A 84 18.72 -7.05 5.21
C GLN A 84 19.79 -7.37 6.26
N ASN A 85 20.56 -6.37 6.71
CA ASN A 85 21.53 -6.52 7.79
C ASN A 85 20.89 -6.61 9.19
N ARG A 86 19.59 -6.21 9.32
CA ARG A 86 18.83 -6.30 10.57
C ARG A 86 18.12 -7.64 10.71
N GLY A 87 17.87 -8.32 9.60
CA GLY A 87 17.18 -9.59 9.53
C GLY A 87 16.76 -9.93 8.11
N LYS A 88 16.28 -11.15 7.92
CA LYS A 88 15.82 -11.67 6.62
C LYS A 88 14.50 -12.43 6.74
N HIS A 89 13.68 -12.11 7.73
CA HIS A 89 12.37 -12.74 7.89
C HIS A 89 11.24 -11.80 7.50
N ILE A 90 10.30 -12.34 6.72
CA ILE A 90 9.09 -11.66 6.21
C ILE A 90 7.88 -12.46 6.67
N ILE A 91 6.84 -11.76 7.14
CA ILE A 91 5.54 -12.35 7.45
C ILE A 91 4.51 -11.81 6.46
N THR A 92 3.66 -12.67 5.91
CA THR A 92 2.59 -12.31 4.98
C THR A 92 1.40 -13.27 5.09
N THR A 93 0.37 -13.08 4.27
CA THR A 93 -0.76 -14.00 4.18
C THR A 93 -0.76 -14.77 2.85
N ARG A 94 -1.60 -15.80 2.75
CA ARG A 94 -1.86 -16.50 1.47
C ARG A 94 -2.93 -15.82 0.62
N LEU A 95 -3.53 -14.73 1.12
CA LEU A 95 -4.58 -13.96 0.45
C LEU A 95 -4.06 -12.71 -0.26
N GLU A 96 -2.73 -12.53 -0.33
CA GLU A 96 -2.15 -11.34 -0.96
C GLU A 96 -2.26 -11.38 -2.48
N HIS A 97 -2.42 -10.20 -3.07
CA HIS A 97 -2.39 -10.03 -4.52
C HIS A 97 -1.03 -10.43 -5.11
N SER A 98 -0.99 -10.83 -6.38
CA SER A 98 0.24 -11.23 -7.08
C SER A 98 1.34 -10.17 -7.06
N SER A 99 0.99 -8.87 -7.04
CA SER A 99 1.94 -7.76 -6.92
C SER A 99 2.66 -7.70 -5.56
N VAL A 100 2.14 -8.39 -4.54
CA VAL A 100 2.76 -8.58 -3.21
C VAL A 100 3.50 -9.91 -3.15
N THR A 101 2.86 -11.00 -3.61
CA THR A 101 3.48 -12.33 -3.52
C THR A 101 4.70 -12.50 -4.43
N ALA A 102 4.69 -11.89 -5.63
CA ALA A 102 5.82 -11.98 -6.55
C ALA A 102 7.12 -11.35 -6.02
N PRO A 103 7.14 -10.10 -5.49
CA PRO A 103 8.34 -9.54 -4.87
C PRO A 103 8.78 -10.33 -3.63
N ILE A 104 7.86 -10.88 -2.83
CA ILE A 104 8.20 -11.75 -1.69
C ILE A 104 8.88 -13.03 -2.16
N SER A 105 8.34 -13.70 -3.20
CA SER A 105 8.96 -14.89 -3.79
C SER A 105 10.35 -14.60 -4.37
N TYR A 106 10.54 -13.43 -4.99
CA TYR A 106 11.85 -12.99 -5.45
C TYR A 106 12.84 -12.86 -4.28
N LEU A 107 12.43 -12.25 -3.17
CA LEU A 107 13.26 -12.10 -1.97
C LEU A 107 13.57 -13.47 -1.33
N GLN A 108 12.62 -14.40 -1.35
CA GLN A 108 12.82 -15.77 -0.87
C GLN A 108 13.95 -16.47 -1.65
N ASN A 109 14.01 -16.28 -2.98
CA ASN A 109 15.11 -16.77 -3.80
C ASN A 109 16.47 -16.10 -3.49
N MET A 110 16.43 -14.92 -2.84
CA MET A 110 17.63 -14.21 -2.34
C MET A 110 18.00 -14.58 -0.89
N GLY A 111 17.36 -15.59 -0.32
CA GLY A 111 17.66 -16.12 1.01
C GLY A 111 16.89 -15.43 2.14
N PHE A 112 15.76 -14.78 1.84
CA PHE A 112 14.81 -14.35 2.87
C PHE A 112 13.91 -15.53 3.27
N GLU A 113 13.64 -15.64 4.55
CA GLU A 113 12.66 -16.58 5.09
C GLU A 113 11.27 -15.93 5.10
N VAL A 114 10.25 -16.69 4.68
CA VAL A 114 8.87 -16.21 4.60
C VAL A 114 7.96 -17.08 5.45
N SER A 115 7.29 -16.48 6.42
CA SER A 115 6.23 -17.12 7.22
C SER A 115 4.86 -16.63 6.76
N PHE A 116 3.91 -17.57 6.69
CA PHE A 116 2.52 -17.27 6.39
C PHE A 116 1.70 -17.35 7.67
N VAL A 117 1.11 -16.21 8.07
CA VAL A 117 0.22 -16.18 9.22
C VAL A 117 -1.06 -16.98 8.93
N LYS A 118 -1.55 -17.71 9.93
CA LYS A 118 -2.80 -18.45 9.83
C LYS A 118 -3.99 -17.50 9.70
N LEU A 119 -5.01 -17.99 9.04
CA LEU A 119 -6.29 -17.31 8.89
C LEU A 119 -7.37 -18.10 9.62
N GLY A 120 -8.25 -17.39 10.30
CA GLY A 120 -9.45 -17.98 10.88
C GLY A 120 -10.44 -18.47 9.81
N ASN A 121 -11.50 -19.15 10.22
CA ASN A 121 -12.55 -19.61 9.32
C ASN A 121 -13.30 -18.45 8.62
N ASP A 122 -13.22 -17.24 9.18
CA ASP A 122 -13.73 -16.00 8.60
C ASP A 122 -12.72 -15.33 7.66
N GLY A 123 -11.56 -15.94 7.42
CA GLY A 123 -10.48 -15.44 6.58
C GLY A 123 -9.68 -14.28 7.19
N LYS A 124 -9.93 -13.92 8.45
CA LYS A 124 -9.15 -12.91 9.14
C LYS A 124 -7.85 -13.49 9.68
N VAL A 125 -6.86 -12.62 9.81
CA VAL A 125 -5.57 -12.95 10.41
C VAL A 125 -5.78 -13.41 11.86
N ASP A 126 -5.21 -14.57 12.19
CA ASP A 126 -5.09 -15.05 13.56
C ASP A 126 -4.01 -14.22 14.27
N LEU A 127 -4.45 -13.36 15.20
CA LEU A 127 -3.57 -12.42 15.88
C LEU A 127 -2.58 -13.10 16.85
N ASP A 128 -2.96 -14.23 17.42
CA ASP A 128 -2.08 -15.00 18.31
C ASP A 128 -0.99 -15.71 17.48
N ASP A 129 -1.36 -16.26 16.33
CA ASP A 129 -0.38 -16.83 15.39
C ASP A 129 0.56 -15.75 14.85
N LEU A 130 0.04 -14.58 14.44
CA LEU A 130 0.86 -13.43 14.02
C LEU A 130 1.89 -13.09 15.10
N LYS A 131 1.44 -12.94 16.35
CA LYS A 131 2.33 -12.60 17.47
C LYS A 131 3.40 -13.67 17.69
N SER A 132 3.06 -14.94 17.54
CA SER A 132 4.00 -16.06 17.67
C SER A 132 5.07 -16.11 16.58
N LEU A 133 4.75 -15.62 15.39
CA LEU A 133 5.66 -15.56 14.23
C LEU A 133 6.62 -14.37 14.28
N LEU A 134 6.32 -13.32 15.06
CA LEU A 134 7.18 -12.15 15.18
C LEU A 134 8.50 -12.52 15.88
N ARG A 135 9.62 -12.25 15.19
CA ARG A 135 10.98 -12.56 15.65
C ARG A 135 11.84 -11.29 15.66
N LYS A 136 12.99 -11.34 16.31
CA LYS A 136 13.96 -10.22 16.33
C LYS A 136 14.50 -9.89 14.93
N ASP A 137 14.59 -10.88 14.04
CA ASP A 137 15.03 -10.75 12.66
C ASP A 137 13.88 -10.57 11.65
N THR A 138 12.63 -10.42 12.13
CA THR A 138 11.51 -10.01 11.27
C THR A 138 11.69 -8.55 10.87
N ILE A 139 11.77 -8.28 9.56
CA ILE A 139 11.98 -6.93 9.03
C ILE A 139 10.76 -6.37 8.33
N LEU A 140 9.87 -7.23 7.85
CA LEU A 140 8.65 -6.84 7.15
C LEU A 140 7.49 -7.74 7.53
N VAL A 141 6.35 -7.12 7.80
CA VAL A 141 5.04 -7.78 7.76
C VAL A 141 4.24 -7.12 6.64
N SER A 142 3.67 -7.90 5.72
CA SER A 142 2.88 -7.39 4.60
C SER A 142 1.52 -8.08 4.56
N ILE A 143 0.46 -7.33 4.84
CA ILE A 143 -0.93 -7.83 4.93
C ILE A 143 -1.85 -6.80 4.29
N ALA A 144 -2.62 -7.24 3.29
CA ALA A 144 -3.61 -6.40 2.61
C ALA A 144 -4.77 -6.02 3.54
N SER A 145 -5.30 -4.81 3.37
CA SER A 145 -6.46 -4.34 4.15
C SER A 145 -7.75 -5.06 3.75
N VAL A 146 -7.97 -5.25 2.45
CA VAL A 146 -9.12 -5.97 1.89
C VAL A 146 -8.65 -6.85 0.75
N ASN A 147 -9.05 -8.11 0.78
CA ASN A 147 -8.77 -9.05 -0.31
C ASN A 147 -9.69 -8.77 -1.51
N SER A 148 -9.12 -8.72 -2.72
CA SER A 148 -9.82 -8.36 -3.96
C SER A 148 -10.83 -9.41 -4.45
N GLU A 149 -10.66 -10.69 -4.06
CA GLU A 149 -11.47 -11.78 -4.59
C GLU A 149 -12.62 -12.18 -3.66
N ILE A 150 -12.35 -12.22 -2.36
CA ILE A 150 -13.33 -12.68 -1.36
C ILE A 150 -13.84 -11.57 -0.45
N GLY A 151 -13.34 -10.32 -0.62
CA GLY A 151 -13.82 -9.14 0.08
C GLY A 151 -13.56 -9.12 1.59
N ILE A 152 -12.72 -10.02 2.11
CA ILE A 152 -12.43 -10.07 3.55
C ILE A 152 -11.58 -8.87 3.92
N ARG A 153 -12.04 -8.18 4.97
CA ARG A 153 -11.38 -7.01 5.56
C ARG A 153 -10.55 -7.42 6.77
N GLN A 154 -9.30 -6.98 6.81
CA GLN A 154 -8.39 -7.10 7.95
C GLN A 154 -8.40 -5.83 8.78
N ASP A 155 -8.30 -5.93 10.10
CA ASP A 155 -8.09 -4.79 10.99
C ASP A 155 -6.61 -4.40 11.01
N ILE A 156 -6.19 -3.64 9.98
CA ILE A 156 -4.79 -3.25 9.80
C ILE A 156 -4.27 -2.36 10.94
N ASN A 157 -5.15 -1.61 11.61
CA ASN A 157 -4.73 -0.80 12.76
C ASN A 157 -4.38 -1.68 13.95
N LEU A 158 -5.22 -2.66 14.28
CA LEU A 158 -4.94 -3.63 15.35
C LEU A 158 -3.71 -4.49 15.03
N ILE A 159 -3.61 -4.98 13.80
CA ILE A 159 -2.44 -5.74 13.32
C ILE A 159 -1.16 -4.92 13.47
N GLY A 160 -1.16 -3.67 13.01
CA GLY A 160 -0.02 -2.77 13.12
C GLY A 160 0.38 -2.48 14.56
N LYS A 161 -0.62 -2.31 15.46
CA LYS A 161 -0.37 -2.15 16.89
C LYS A 161 0.36 -3.37 17.47
N ILE A 162 -0.11 -4.58 17.17
CA ILE A 162 0.53 -5.82 17.63
C ILE A 162 1.97 -5.91 17.11
N ILE A 163 2.21 -5.59 15.85
CA ILE A 163 3.55 -5.60 15.25
C ILE A 163 4.47 -4.63 15.99
N LYS A 164 4.04 -3.39 16.21
CA LYS A 164 4.83 -2.35 16.89
C LYS A 164 5.12 -2.68 18.35
N GLU A 165 4.21 -3.34 19.05
CA GLU A 165 4.40 -3.74 20.45
C GLU A 165 5.35 -4.94 20.61
N ASN A 166 5.50 -5.80 19.58
CA ASN A 166 6.23 -7.07 19.70
C ASN A 166 7.48 -7.18 18.81
N SER A 167 7.72 -6.21 17.91
CA SER A 167 8.87 -6.24 16.99
C SER A 167 9.29 -4.85 16.51
N ASN A 168 10.41 -4.81 15.78
CA ASN A 168 10.85 -3.63 15.02
C ASN A 168 10.62 -3.81 13.51
N ALA A 169 9.74 -4.73 13.11
CA ALA A 169 9.39 -4.94 11.71
C ALA A 169 8.60 -3.75 11.16
N PHE A 170 8.83 -3.43 9.90
CA PHE A 170 7.97 -2.51 9.17
C PHE A 170 6.65 -3.21 8.83
N PHE A 171 5.55 -2.48 8.94
CA PHE A 171 4.25 -2.95 8.50
C PHE A 171 3.84 -2.28 7.19
N HIS A 172 3.76 -3.09 6.13
CA HIS A 172 3.23 -2.72 4.82
C HIS A 172 1.81 -3.25 4.65
N SER A 173 0.92 -2.43 4.09
CA SER A 173 -0.42 -2.86 3.73
C SER A 173 -0.79 -2.42 2.31
N ASP A 174 -1.21 -3.37 1.47
CA ASP A 174 -1.89 -3.07 0.22
C ASP A 174 -3.33 -2.65 0.54
N VAL A 175 -3.64 -1.37 0.30
CA VAL A 175 -4.95 -0.78 0.59
C VAL A 175 -5.76 -0.48 -0.67
N THR A 176 -5.38 -1.05 -1.82
CA THR A 176 -6.01 -0.81 -3.12
C THR A 176 -7.52 -1.03 -3.10
N GLN A 177 -8.01 -2.04 -2.38
CA GLN A 177 -9.44 -2.35 -2.35
C GLN A 177 -10.22 -1.59 -1.26
N SER A 178 -9.56 -0.84 -0.41
CA SER A 178 -10.20 -0.09 0.68
C SER A 178 -10.11 1.43 0.50
N ILE A 179 -9.02 1.94 -0.10
CA ILE A 179 -8.82 3.38 -0.28
C ILE A 179 -9.97 3.98 -1.12
N GLY A 180 -10.53 5.10 -0.64
CA GLY A 180 -11.64 5.78 -1.32
C GLY A 180 -13.00 5.06 -1.24
N LYS A 181 -13.05 3.81 -0.78
CA LYS A 181 -14.27 3.00 -0.63
C LYS A 181 -14.75 2.93 0.82
N GLU A 182 -13.82 2.97 1.77
CA GLU A 182 -14.11 3.01 3.21
C GLU A 182 -13.15 3.93 3.95
N LYS A 183 -13.48 4.25 5.20
CA LYS A 183 -12.55 4.98 6.07
C LYS A 183 -11.44 4.05 6.53
N ILE A 184 -10.20 4.41 6.19
CA ILE A 184 -9.00 3.67 6.59
C ILE A 184 -8.29 4.40 7.72
N ASP A 185 -7.81 3.66 8.69
CA ASP A 185 -6.90 4.16 9.73
C ASP A 185 -5.50 3.60 9.48
N LEU A 186 -4.60 4.48 9.06
CA LEU A 186 -3.20 4.16 8.77
C LEU A 186 -2.24 4.43 9.94
N THR A 187 -2.75 4.78 11.12
CA THR A 187 -1.94 5.21 12.29
C THR A 187 -0.83 4.21 12.66
N ASN A 188 -1.10 2.91 12.51
CA ASN A 188 -0.17 1.84 12.84
C ASN A 188 0.44 1.16 11.59
N VAL A 189 0.26 1.73 10.41
CA VAL A 189 0.85 1.26 9.15
C VAL A 189 2.06 2.12 8.81
N ASP A 190 3.21 1.52 8.52
CA ASP A 190 4.43 2.27 8.17
C ASP A 190 4.47 2.63 6.69
N ILE A 191 3.95 1.76 5.82
CA ILE A 191 3.87 1.98 4.37
C ILE A 191 2.56 1.38 3.85
N SER A 192 1.84 2.15 3.06
CA SER A 192 0.67 1.67 2.32
C SER A 192 0.86 1.83 0.82
N SER A 193 0.37 0.87 0.06
CA SER A 193 0.37 0.89 -1.41
C SER A 193 -1.05 0.82 -1.94
N PHE A 194 -1.35 1.58 -2.99
CA PHE A 194 -2.66 1.53 -3.63
C PHE A 194 -2.63 2.01 -5.08
N SER A 195 -3.70 1.73 -5.79
CA SER A 195 -4.02 2.29 -7.11
C SER A 195 -5.26 3.16 -6.99
N ALA A 196 -5.27 4.27 -7.70
CA ALA A 196 -6.47 5.10 -7.86
C ALA A 196 -7.39 4.43 -8.90
N GLN A 197 -8.33 3.62 -8.45
CA GLN A 197 -9.32 2.90 -9.26
C GLN A 197 -10.68 3.57 -9.19
#